data_e2f897af3c25af072b5db8e216343a06
#
_entry.id   e2f897af3c25af072b5db8e216343a06
#
_cell.length_a   1.000
_cell.length_b   1.000
_cell.length_c   1.000
_cell.angle_alpha   90.00
_cell.angle_beta   90.00
_cell.angle_gamma   90.00
#
_symmetry.space_group_name_H-M   'P 1'
#
loop_
_entity.id
_entity.type
_entity.pdbx_description
1 polymer ?
#
loop_
_entity_poly.entity_id
_entity_poly.type
_entity_poly.pdbx_seq_one_letter_code
_entity_poly.pdbx_strand_id
1 'polypeptide(L)'
;GNEGYPPLRVLPPQLQLDKPIQVRGDVSSQFLTALLMSLPLAAQKDIVIEVVGELISKPYIEITLNLLARYGINVKRDAWQRFTIPAGSHYTSPGEIHVEADASSASYFIALGALAATDQAVRIQGVGASSIQGDIRFMEAAAQMGAHIESGPNWLEIKRGAWPLKAIDLDCNHIPDAAMTLAVMALYADGPTTLRNIASWRVKETDRIAAM
;
A
#
# COMPACT_ATOMS: atom_id res chain seq x y z
N GLY A 1 11.02 -6.88 31.42
CA GLY A 1 11.47 -6.64 30.05
C GLY A 1 12.32 -5.37 29.97
N ASN A 2 13.00 -5.17 28.86
CA ASN A 2 13.71 -3.92 28.63
C ASN A 2 12.70 -2.77 28.41
N GLU A 3 13.03 -1.57 28.90
CA GLU A 3 12.18 -0.40 28.72
C GLU A 3 11.90 -0.16 27.22
N GLY A 4 10.62 0.05 26.87
CA GLY A 4 10.19 0.25 25.46
C GLY A 4 9.98 -1.02 24.64
N TYR A 5 10.17 -2.22 25.20
CA TYR A 5 9.97 -3.50 24.52
C TYR A 5 8.91 -4.37 25.22
N PRO A 6 8.22 -5.25 24.46
CA PRO A 6 7.29 -6.21 25.06
C PRO A 6 7.94 -7.10 26.13
N PRO A 7 7.19 -7.49 27.17
CA PRO A 7 5.75 -7.27 27.34
C PRO A 7 5.42 -5.85 27.82
N LEU A 8 4.35 -5.26 27.26
CA LEU A 8 3.89 -3.91 27.55
C LEU A 8 2.62 -3.95 28.41
N ARG A 9 2.46 -2.97 29.31
CA ARG A 9 1.22 -2.72 30.02
C ARG A 9 0.56 -1.46 29.47
N VAL A 10 -0.62 -1.61 28.86
CA VAL A 10 -1.42 -0.50 28.36
C VAL A 10 -2.35 -0.05 29.48
N LEU A 11 -2.30 1.21 29.86
CA LEU A 11 -3.19 1.84 30.84
C LEU A 11 -4.37 2.55 30.12
N PRO A 12 -5.48 2.83 30.84
CA PRO A 12 -6.57 3.63 30.28
C PRO A 12 -6.06 4.95 29.72
N PRO A 13 -6.39 5.30 28.46
CA PRO A 13 -5.88 6.54 27.86
C PRO A 13 -6.58 7.76 28.42
N GLN A 14 -5.84 8.87 28.53
CA GLN A 14 -6.39 10.21 28.72
C GLN A 14 -6.24 10.95 27.38
N LEU A 15 -7.29 10.92 26.55
CA LEU A 15 -7.26 11.51 25.23
C LEU A 15 -7.39 13.05 25.33
N GLN A 16 -6.39 13.77 24.83
CA GLN A 16 -6.43 15.22 24.69
C GLN A 16 -6.70 15.56 23.23
N LEU A 17 -7.97 15.72 22.86
CA LEU A 17 -8.43 15.93 21.48
C LEU A 17 -8.74 17.40 21.17
N ASP A 18 -8.33 18.33 22.04
CA ASP A 18 -8.55 19.78 21.87
C ASP A 18 -7.56 20.45 20.92
N LYS A 19 -6.46 19.78 20.68
CA LYS A 19 -5.38 20.24 19.78
C LYS A 19 -5.19 19.23 18.66
N PRO A 20 -4.67 19.66 17.50
CA PRO A 20 -4.29 18.73 16.45
C PRO A 20 -3.29 17.68 16.95
N ILE A 21 -3.52 16.44 16.58
CA ILE A 21 -2.61 15.33 16.85
C ILE A 21 -1.53 15.36 15.76
N GLN A 22 -0.27 15.48 16.17
CA GLN A 22 0.84 15.44 15.22
C GLN A 22 1.33 14.01 15.02
N VAL A 23 1.51 13.61 13.76
CA VAL A 23 2.07 12.31 13.38
C VAL A 23 3.19 12.51 12.36
N ARG A 24 4.31 11.84 12.55
CA ARG A 24 5.40 11.85 11.57
C ARG A 24 5.01 11.05 10.32
N GLY A 25 5.09 11.71 9.15
CA GLY A 25 4.78 11.10 7.86
C GLY A 25 5.92 10.31 7.23
N ASP A 26 7.16 10.59 7.64
CA ASP A 26 8.40 10.10 7.04
C ASP A 26 8.90 8.76 7.62
N VAL A 27 8.15 8.15 8.53
CA VAL A 27 8.52 6.87 9.18
C VAL A 27 7.67 5.71 8.66
N SER A 28 6.36 5.78 8.88
CA SER A 28 5.43 4.74 8.43
C SER A 28 4.01 5.28 8.33
N SER A 29 3.30 4.92 7.24
CA SER A 29 1.87 5.19 7.09
C SER A 29 0.99 4.51 8.15
N GLN A 30 1.49 3.45 8.79
CA GLN A 30 0.75 2.68 9.80
C GLN A 30 0.34 3.52 11.01
N PHE A 31 1.16 4.51 11.40
CA PHE A 31 0.81 5.41 12.52
C PHE A 31 -0.42 6.26 12.18
N LEU A 32 -0.44 6.85 11.00
CA LEU A 32 -1.60 7.62 10.53
C LEU A 32 -2.83 6.71 10.34
N THR A 33 -2.66 5.54 9.76
CA THR A 33 -3.73 4.54 9.60
C THR A 33 -4.34 4.18 10.96
N ALA A 34 -3.53 3.91 11.98
CA ALA A 34 -4.01 3.57 13.31
C ALA A 34 -4.87 4.70 13.92
N LEU A 35 -4.45 5.96 13.76
CA LEU A 35 -5.21 7.13 14.22
C LEU A 35 -6.53 7.28 13.44
N LEU A 36 -6.48 7.20 12.10
CA LEU A 36 -7.67 7.31 11.24
C LEU A 36 -8.72 6.26 11.57
N MET A 37 -8.30 5.02 11.90
CA MET A 37 -9.22 3.94 12.23
C MET A 37 -9.74 3.98 13.67
N SER A 38 -8.97 4.48 14.63
CA SER A 38 -9.37 4.46 16.04
C SER A 38 -10.13 5.70 16.50
N LEU A 39 -9.76 6.88 16.00
CA LEU A 39 -10.31 8.15 16.47
C LEU A 39 -11.80 8.39 16.15
N PRO A 40 -12.42 7.81 15.11
CA PRO A 40 -13.86 7.87 14.92
C PRO A 40 -14.65 7.38 16.14
N LEU A 41 -14.09 6.43 16.91
CA LEU A 41 -14.72 5.91 18.15
C LEU A 41 -14.80 6.95 19.28
N ALA A 42 -14.03 8.03 19.19
CA ALA A 42 -13.94 9.10 20.19
C ALA A 42 -14.37 10.47 19.66
N ALA A 43 -14.91 10.55 18.45
CA ALA A 43 -15.17 11.80 17.72
C ALA A 43 -16.44 12.53 18.21
N GLN A 44 -16.46 12.98 19.47
CA GLN A 44 -17.51 13.87 19.99
C GLN A 44 -17.45 15.28 19.40
N LYS A 45 -16.29 15.69 18.87
CA LYS A 45 -16.02 16.92 18.14
C LYS A 45 -15.09 16.60 16.97
N ASP A 46 -14.89 17.55 16.07
CA ASP A 46 -13.90 17.38 14.97
C ASP A 46 -12.53 17.08 15.55
N ILE A 47 -11.92 16.00 15.08
CA ILE A 47 -10.56 15.61 15.47
C ILE A 47 -9.64 15.86 14.29
N VAL A 48 -8.59 16.63 14.52
CA VAL A 48 -7.60 17.01 13.50
C VAL A 48 -6.31 16.23 13.71
N ILE A 49 -5.80 15.66 12.63
CA ILE A 49 -4.47 15.03 12.59
C ILE A 49 -3.62 15.84 11.60
N GLU A 50 -2.45 16.25 12.02
CA GLU A 50 -1.46 16.95 11.19
C GLU A 50 -0.24 16.06 10.94
N VAL A 51 0.12 15.91 9.68
CA VAL A 51 1.30 15.15 9.27
C VAL A 51 2.50 16.09 9.28
N VAL A 52 3.51 15.70 10.06
CA VAL A 52 4.79 16.41 10.13
C VAL A 52 5.77 15.75 9.16
N GLY A 53 6.37 16.56 8.31
CA GLY A 53 7.24 16.07 7.24
C GLY A 53 6.46 15.58 6.01
N GLU A 54 7.14 14.88 5.11
CA GLU A 54 6.53 14.30 3.93
C GLU A 54 5.87 12.95 4.27
N LEU A 55 4.61 12.77 3.84
CA LEU A 55 3.93 11.49 4.00
C LEU A 55 4.43 10.49 2.95
N ILE A 56 5.08 9.43 3.41
CA ILE A 56 5.46 8.29 2.58
C ILE A 56 4.34 7.25 2.49
N SER A 57 4.42 6.37 1.51
CA SER A 57 3.48 5.23 1.36
C SER A 57 2.01 5.67 1.30
N LYS A 58 1.73 6.77 0.61
CA LYS A 58 0.40 7.35 0.41
C LYS A 58 -0.67 6.35 -0.07
N PRO A 59 -0.36 5.37 -0.95
CA PRO A 59 -1.35 4.38 -1.39
C PRO A 59 -2.02 3.61 -0.24
N TYR A 60 -1.31 3.32 0.84
CA TYR A 60 -1.90 2.63 2.00
C TYR A 60 -2.88 3.51 2.79
N ILE A 61 -2.65 4.82 2.81
CA ILE A 61 -3.63 5.76 3.40
C ILE A 61 -4.88 5.84 2.52
N GLU A 62 -4.75 5.79 1.19
CA GLU A 62 -5.93 5.71 0.30
C GLU A 62 -6.76 4.46 0.56
N ILE A 63 -6.13 3.29 0.79
CA ILE A 63 -6.85 2.07 1.18
C ILE A 63 -7.64 2.32 2.47
N THR A 64 -7.00 2.92 3.48
CA THR A 64 -7.64 3.24 4.77
C THR A 64 -8.83 4.17 4.59
N LEU A 65 -8.68 5.26 3.83
CA LEU A 65 -9.75 6.23 3.59
C LEU A 65 -10.92 5.62 2.82
N ASN A 66 -10.63 4.79 1.80
CA ASN A 66 -11.65 4.04 1.06
C ASN A 66 -12.43 3.09 1.97
N LEU A 67 -11.72 2.34 2.82
CA LEU A 67 -12.35 1.42 3.75
C LEU A 67 -13.23 2.17 4.76
N LEU A 68 -12.72 3.25 5.36
CA LEU A 68 -13.47 4.09 6.28
C LEU A 68 -14.76 4.62 5.65
N ALA A 69 -14.69 5.09 4.40
CA ALA A 69 -15.86 5.58 3.66
C ALA A 69 -16.93 4.48 3.48
N ARG A 70 -16.51 3.23 3.19
CA ARG A 70 -17.43 2.08 3.12
C ARG A 70 -18.14 1.79 4.45
N TYR A 71 -17.50 2.15 5.56
CA TYR A 71 -18.09 2.04 6.91
C TYR A 71 -18.73 3.34 7.41
N GLY A 72 -19.01 4.30 6.52
CA GLY A 72 -19.71 5.54 6.82
C GLY A 72 -18.84 6.66 7.41
N ILE A 73 -17.52 6.48 7.50
CA ILE A 73 -16.60 7.50 8.01
C ILE A 73 -16.00 8.29 6.84
N ASN A 74 -16.39 9.55 6.72
CA ASN A 74 -15.91 10.43 5.66
C ASN A 74 -14.87 11.42 6.22
N VAL A 75 -13.60 11.03 6.19
CA VAL A 75 -12.49 11.88 6.63
C VAL A 75 -12.28 13.00 5.61
N LYS A 76 -12.26 14.25 6.08
CA LYS A 76 -11.88 15.40 5.25
C LYS A 76 -10.37 15.48 5.18
N ARG A 77 -9.83 15.72 3.98
CA ARG A 77 -8.38 15.81 3.75
C ARG A 77 -8.02 17.13 3.09
N ASP A 78 -6.98 17.78 3.62
CA ASP A 78 -6.28 18.88 2.96
C ASP A 78 -4.90 18.37 2.51
N ALA A 79 -4.78 18.12 1.22
CA ALA A 79 -3.65 17.41 0.60
C ALA A 79 -3.27 16.15 1.39
N TRP A 80 -1.98 15.99 1.73
CA TRP A 80 -1.44 14.88 2.53
C TRP A 80 -0.92 15.34 3.90
N GLN A 81 -1.29 16.56 4.30
CA GLN A 81 -0.77 17.21 5.50
C GLN A 81 -1.78 17.27 6.62
N ARG A 82 -3.07 17.28 6.32
CA ARG A 82 -4.12 17.41 7.34
C ARG A 82 -5.31 16.53 7.05
N PHE A 83 -5.74 15.82 8.09
CA PHE A 83 -6.90 14.94 8.06
C PHE A 83 -7.85 15.35 9.19
N THR A 84 -9.13 15.49 8.89
CA THR A 84 -10.15 15.84 9.88
C THR A 84 -11.21 14.76 9.93
N ILE A 85 -11.38 14.16 11.08
CA ILE A 85 -12.46 13.23 11.39
C ILE A 85 -13.62 14.06 11.93
N PRO A 86 -14.77 14.12 11.23
CA PRO A 86 -15.90 14.94 11.64
C PRO A 86 -16.48 14.52 12.99
N ALA A 87 -17.01 15.49 13.74
CA ALA A 87 -17.80 15.24 14.93
C ALA A 87 -18.98 14.28 14.65
N GLY A 88 -19.25 13.38 15.59
CA GLY A 88 -20.32 12.39 15.45
C GLY A 88 -20.01 11.24 14.49
N SER A 89 -18.77 11.14 13.98
CA SER A 89 -18.34 10.00 13.17
C SER A 89 -18.57 8.70 13.94
N HIS A 90 -19.22 7.74 13.31
CA HIS A 90 -19.45 6.40 13.85
C HIS A 90 -19.45 5.37 12.74
N TYR A 91 -19.00 4.17 13.06
CA TYR A 91 -18.98 3.07 12.11
C TYR A 91 -20.38 2.53 11.84
N THR A 92 -20.70 2.41 10.57
CA THR A 92 -21.93 1.77 10.08
C THR A 92 -21.55 0.57 9.25
N SER A 93 -22.06 -0.60 9.60
CA SER A 93 -21.76 -1.82 8.83
C SER A 93 -22.29 -1.70 7.40
N PRO A 94 -21.48 -1.99 6.38
CA PRO A 94 -21.95 -2.06 4.99
C PRO A 94 -22.71 -3.37 4.68
N GLY A 95 -22.94 -4.25 5.67
CA GLY A 95 -23.45 -5.61 5.48
C GLY A 95 -22.30 -6.57 5.11
N GLU A 96 -22.31 -7.07 3.90
CA GLU A 96 -21.23 -7.92 3.38
C GLU A 96 -20.13 -7.09 2.76
N ILE A 97 -18.89 -7.52 2.98
CA ILE A 97 -17.70 -6.96 2.35
C ILE A 97 -16.76 -8.07 1.92
N HIS A 98 -16.30 -8.03 0.67
CA HIS A 98 -15.26 -8.92 0.20
C HIS A 98 -13.89 -8.27 0.43
N VAL A 99 -13.03 -8.99 1.16
CA VAL A 99 -11.63 -8.60 1.33
C VAL A 99 -10.87 -8.98 0.05
N GLU A 100 -10.21 -8.00 -0.56
CA GLU A 100 -9.37 -8.25 -1.72
C GLU A 100 -8.18 -9.14 -1.36
N ALA A 101 -7.71 -9.93 -2.32
CA ALA A 101 -6.40 -10.57 -2.21
C ALA A 101 -5.30 -9.51 -2.20
N ASP A 102 -4.18 -9.80 -1.54
CA ASP A 102 -3.07 -8.87 -1.38
C ASP A 102 -2.34 -8.63 -2.72
N ALA A 103 -2.39 -7.38 -3.21
CA ALA A 103 -1.76 -7.00 -4.46
C ALA A 103 -0.22 -7.04 -4.40
N SER A 104 0.38 -6.81 -3.23
CA SER A 104 1.83 -6.94 -3.05
C SER A 104 2.26 -8.39 -3.22
N SER A 105 1.55 -9.33 -2.59
CA SER A 105 1.78 -10.78 -2.77
C SER A 105 1.49 -11.25 -4.20
N ALA A 106 0.48 -10.66 -4.86
CA ALA A 106 0.17 -10.97 -6.26
C ALA A 106 1.36 -10.66 -7.18
N SER A 107 2.21 -9.69 -6.85
CA SER A 107 3.40 -9.34 -7.64
C SER A 107 4.33 -10.54 -7.87
N TYR A 108 4.44 -11.44 -6.89
CA TYR A 108 5.29 -12.64 -7.01
C TYR A 108 4.79 -13.58 -8.11
N PHE A 109 3.47 -13.76 -8.19
CA PHE A 109 2.85 -14.61 -9.19
C PHE A 109 2.75 -13.92 -10.56
N ILE A 110 2.65 -12.59 -10.59
CA ILE A 110 2.78 -11.81 -11.83
C ILE A 110 4.19 -11.99 -12.40
N ALA A 111 5.23 -11.87 -11.56
CA ALA A 111 6.60 -12.10 -11.97
C ALA A 111 6.81 -13.55 -12.45
N LEU A 112 6.28 -14.54 -11.72
CA LEU A 112 6.33 -15.94 -12.14
C LEU A 112 5.73 -16.13 -13.53
N GLY A 113 4.55 -15.55 -13.79
CA GLY A 113 3.91 -15.61 -15.10
C GLY A 113 4.74 -14.95 -16.19
N ALA A 114 5.29 -13.77 -15.92
CA ALA A 114 6.15 -13.03 -16.87
C ALA A 114 7.46 -13.78 -17.19
N LEU A 115 8.02 -14.52 -16.23
CA LEU A 115 9.30 -15.22 -16.38
C LEU A 115 9.14 -16.65 -16.91
N ALA A 116 8.07 -17.37 -16.56
CA ALA A 116 8.00 -18.82 -16.75
C ALA A 116 6.78 -19.31 -17.54
N ALA A 117 5.68 -18.57 -17.62
CA ALA A 117 4.45 -19.03 -18.23
C ALA A 117 4.49 -18.90 -19.76
N THR A 118 4.97 -19.93 -20.48
CA THR A 118 5.03 -19.96 -21.95
C THR A 118 3.75 -20.49 -22.58
N ASP A 119 3.23 -21.58 -22.08
CA ASP A 119 2.08 -22.30 -22.67
C ASP A 119 0.75 -21.90 -22.02
N GLN A 120 0.68 -22.03 -20.69
CA GLN A 120 -0.50 -21.68 -19.91
C GLN A 120 -0.26 -20.42 -19.09
N ALA A 121 -1.28 -19.57 -18.99
CA ALA A 121 -1.23 -18.37 -18.17
C ALA A 121 -1.24 -18.72 -16.67
N VAL A 122 -0.52 -17.95 -15.88
CA VAL A 122 -0.74 -17.89 -14.42
C VAL A 122 -1.99 -17.04 -14.19
N ARG A 123 -3.02 -17.62 -13.57
CA ARG A 123 -4.25 -16.92 -13.21
C ARG A 123 -4.27 -16.60 -11.73
N ILE A 124 -4.50 -15.33 -11.40
CA ILE A 124 -4.66 -14.81 -10.04
C ILE A 124 -6.11 -14.37 -9.88
N GLN A 125 -6.75 -14.73 -8.77
CA GLN A 125 -8.12 -14.34 -8.45
C GLN A 125 -8.17 -13.58 -7.12
N GLY A 126 -9.21 -12.75 -6.96
CA GLY A 126 -9.43 -11.95 -5.76
C GLY A 126 -8.76 -10.57 -5.78
N VAL A 127 -7.97 -10.28 -6.81
CA VAL A 127 -7.38 -8.96 -7.08
C VAL A 127 -7.33 -8.74 -8.59
N GLY A 128 -7.54 -7.52 -9.04
CA GLY A 128 -7.56 -7.20 -10.46
C GLY A 128 -7.65 -5.69 -10.71
N ALA A 129 -8.09 -5.31 -11.90
CA ALA A 129 -8.11 -3.91 -12.34
C ALA A 129 -8.96 -2.97 -11.46
N SER A 130 -9.90 -3.50 -10.66
CA SER A 130 -10.73 -2.70 -9.74
C SER A 130 -10.15 -2.58 -8.33
N SER A 131 -8.97 -3.12 -8.08
CA SER A 131 -8.33 -3.07 -6.76
C SER A 131 -8.04 -1.62 -6.34
N ILE A 132 -8.31 -1.32 -5.06
CA ILE A 132 -7.96 -0.04 -4.43
C ILE A 132 -6.51 -0.04 -3.91
N GLN A 133 -5.81 -1.16 -3.97
CA GLN A 133 -4.43 -1.29 -3.51
C GLN A 133 -3.47 -0.71 -4.56
N GLY A 134 -2.56 0.17 -4.13
CA GLY A 134 -1.59 0.81 -5.05
C GLY A 134 -0.71 -0.21 -5.78
N ASP A 135 -0.31 -1.28 -5.10
CA ASP A 135 0.59 -2.30 -5.64
C ASP A 135 -0.01 -3.12 -6.80
N ILE A 136 -1.33 -3.02 -7.06
CA ILE A 136 -1.93 -3.60 -8.28
C ILE A 136 -1.29 -3.03 -9.56
N ARG A 137 -0.78 -1.80 -9.52
CA ARG A 137 -0.09 -1.16 -10.64
C ARG A 137 1.23 -1.84 -11.00
N PHE A 138 1.68 -2.81 -10.21
CA PHE A 138 2.78 -3.69 -10.60
C PHE A 138 2.51 -4.41 -11.93
N MET A 139 1.26 -4.70 -12.25
CA MET A 139 0.90 -5.27 -13.56
C MET A 139 1.30 -4.35 -14.72
N GLU A 140 1.21 -3.01 -14.54
CA GLU A 140 1.62 -2.03 -15.54
C GLU A 140 3.15 -2.08 -15.76
N ALA A 141 3.91 -2.18 -14.66
CA ALA A 141 5.37 -2.30 -14.70
C ALA A 141 5.82 -3.60 -15.39
N ALA A 142 5.20 -4.73 -15.04
CA ALA A 142 5.49 -6.01 -15.67
C ALA A 142 5.13 -6.01 -17.18
N ALA A 143 4.03 -5.37 -17.57
CA ALA A 143 3.67 -5.19 -18.97
C ALA A 143 4.68 -4.31 -19.74
N GLN A 144 5.20 -3.24 -19.11
CA GLN A 144 6.26 -2.42 -19.69
C GLN A 144 7.56 -3.24 -19.91
N MET A 145 7.86 -4.18 -19.01
CA MET A 145 8.97 -5.12 -19.19
C MET A 145 8.67 -6.20 -20.24
N GLY A 146 7.47 -6.22 -20.81
CA GLY A 146 7.11 -7.09 -21.92
C GLY A 146 6.28 -8.33 -21.55
N ALA A 147 5.80 -8.44 -20.30
CA ALA A 147 4.84 -9.48 -19.95
C ALA A 147 3.50 -9.27 -20.68
N HIS A 148 2.85 -10.35 -21.05
CA HIS A 148 1.48 -10.32 -21.57
C HIS A 148 0.52 -10.48 -20.40
N ILE A 149 -0.32 -9.45 -20.15
CA ILE A 149 -1.21 -9.41 -19.00
C ILE A 149 -2.64 -9.07 -19.47
N GLU A 150 -3.57 -9.92 -19.10
CA GLU A 150 -5.00 -9.66 -19.20
C GLU A 150 -5.57 -9.46 -17.79
N SER A 151 -6.55 -8.59 -17.65
CA SER A 151 -7.15 -8.28 -16.35
C SER A 151 -8.65 -8.09 -16.45
N GLY A 152 -9.35 -8.58 -15.43
CA GLY A 152 -10.73 -8.22 -15.16
C GLY A 152 -10.86 -7.49 -13.81
N PRO A 153 -12.08 -7.24 -13.35
CA PRO A 153 -12.28 -6.49 -12.12
C PRO A 153 -11.55 -7.08 -10.90
N ASN A 154 -11.52 -8.41 -10.78
CA ASN A 154 -10.97 -9.13 -9.62
C ASN A 154 -10.09 -10.33 -10.01
N TRP A 155 -9.51 -10.32 -11.19
CA TRP A 155 -8.60 -11.36 -11.66
C TRP A 155 -7.54 -10.80 -12.61
N LEU A 156 -6.42 -11.53 -12.71
CA LEU A 156 -5.34 -11.29 -13.66
C LEU A 156 -4.95 -12.61 -14.31
N GLU A 157 -4.55 -12.56 -15.58
CA GLU A 157 -3.89 -13.65 -16.30
C GLU A 157 -2.57 -13.14 -16.88
N ILE A 158 -1.51 -13.86 -16.60
CA ILE A 158 -0.14 -13.44 -16.95
C ILE A 158 0.54 -14.53 -17.75
N LYS A 159 1.13 -14.16 -18.89
CA LYS A 159 2.02 -14.98 -19.69
C LYS A 159 3.34 -14.29 -19.96
N ARG A 160 4.37 -15.08 -20.25
CA ARG A 160 5.60 -14.56 -20.80
C ARG A 160 5.29 -13.92 -22.16
N GLY A 161 5.76 -12.71 -22.35
CA GLY A 161 5.71 -12.02 -23.64
C GLY A 161 7.12 -11.90 -24.23
N ALA A 162 7.70 -10.71 -24.22
CA ALA A 162 9.06 -10.48 -24.70
C ALA A 162 10.09 -11.23 -23.84
N TRP A 163 11.13 -11.79 -24.52
CA TRP A 163 12.24 -12.43 -23.84
C TRP A 163 13.58 -12.15 -24.55
N PRO A 164 14.63 -11.72 -23.85
CA PRO A 164 14.60 -11.32 -22.42
C PRO A 164 13.57 -10.21 -22.15
N LEU A 165 13.29 -9.96 -20.88
CA LEU A 165 12.44 -8.82 -20.51
C LEU A 165 13.10 -7.51 -20.93
N LYS A 166 12.32 -6.46 -21.12
CA LYS A 166 12.81 -5.12 -21.45
C LYS A 166 13.30 -4.40 -20.20
N ALA A 167 14.46 -3.78 -20.28
CA ALA A 167 14.93 -2.84 -19.26
C ALA A 167 14.02 -1.60 -19.21
N ILE A 168 13.68 -1.12 -18.01
CA ILE A 168 12.81 0.04 -17.80
C ILE A 168 13.40 1.00 -16.78
N ASP A 169 12.95 2.25 -16.82
CA ASP A 169 13.19 3.26 -15.81
C ASP A 169 11.84 3.65 -15.22
N LEU A 170 11.60 3.33 -13.95
CA LEU A 170 10.29 3.46 -13.31
C LEU A 170 10.33 4.18 -11.96
N ASP A 171 9.37 5.09 -11.77
CA ASP A 171 9.03 5.63 -10.46
C ASP A 171 8.17 4.62 -9.69
N CYS A 172 8.74 4.06 -8.63
CA CYS A 172 8.11 3.00 -7.82
C CYS A 172 7.31 3.54 -6.63
N ASN A 173 7.09 4.85 -6.52
CA ASN A 173 6.39 5.44 -5.38
C ASN A 173 4.94 4.92 -5.21
N HIS A 174 4.33 4.46 -6.29
CA HIS A 174 2.96 3.91 -6.30
C HIS A 174 2.89 2.40 -6.04
N ILE A 175 4.03 1.70 -6.07
CA ILE A 175 4.13 0.25 -5.85
C ILE A 175 5.23 -0.07 -4.82
N PRO A 176 5.20 0.55 -3.64
CA PRO A 176 6.36 0.60 -2.74
C PRO A 176 6.82 -0.79 -2.25
N ASP A 177 5.92 -1.74 -2.05
CA ASP A 177 6.29 -3.09 -1.63
C ASP A 177 6.51 -4.03 -2.83
N ALA A 178 5.71 -3.93 -3.88
CA ALA A 178 5.85 -4.75 -5.08
C ALA A 178 7.12 -4.44 -5.89
N ALA A 179 7.70 -3.24 -5.75
CA ALA A 179 8.92 -2.86 -6.46
C ALA A 179 10.13 -3.76 -6.18
N MET A 180 10.18 -4.45 -5.03
CA MET A 180 11.21 -5.47 -4.77
C MET A 180 11.12 -6.63 -5.76
N THR A 181 9.92 -7.06 -6.09
CA THR A 181 9.68 -8.09 -7.11
C THR A 181 10.15 -7.62 -8.48
N LEU A 182 9.98 -6.32 -8.78
CA LEU A 182 10.47 -5.73 -10.04
C LEU A 182 12.00 -5.76 -10.12
N ALA A 183 12.72 -5.54 -9.01
CA ALA A 183 14.17 -5.67 -8.96
C ALA A 183 14.64 -7.09 -9.30
N VAL A 184 13.89 -8.12 -8.84
CA VAL A 184 14.18 -9.51 -9.24
C VAL A 184 13.90 -9.75 -10.72
N MET A 185 12.81 -9.23 -11.26
CA MET A 185 12.51 -9.33 -12.70
C MET A 185 13.61 -8.65 -13.56
N ALA A 186 14.22 -7.58 -13.06
CA ALA A 186 15.30 -6.86 -13.74
C ALA A 186 16.54 -7.72 -14.03
N LEU A 187 16.77 -8.78 -13.25
CA LEU A 187 17.85 -9.76 -13.52
C LEU A 187 17.70 -10.50 -14.86
N TYR A 188 16.50 -10.48 -15.41
CA TYR A 188 16.15 -11.14 -16.67
C TYR A 188 15.88 -10.14 -17.81
N ALA A 189 16.27 -8.87 -17.62
CA ALA A 189 16.08 -7.82 -18.62
C ALA A 189 17.26 -7.72 -19.58
N ASP A 190 17.03 -7.12 -20.75
CA ASP A 190 17.98 -6.90 -21.83
C ASP A 190 18.99 -5.77 -21.55
N GLY A 191 18.88 -5.09 -20.41
CA GLY A 191 19.76 -3.99 -20.01
C GLY A 191 19.50 -3.52 -18.57
N PRO A 192 20.14 -2.42 -18.15
CA PRO A 192 19.98 -1.86 -16.82
C PRO A 192 18.55 -1.36 -16.57
N THR A 193 17.92 -1.81 -15.50
CA THR A 193 16.62 -1.31 -15.02
C THR A 193 16.85 -0.34 -13.86
N THR A 194 16.18 0.81 -13.88
CA THR A 194 16.29 1.84 -12.85
C THR A 194 14.99 1.91 -12.07
N LEU A 195 15.05 1.73 -10.75
CA LEU A 195 13.93 1.89 -9.82
C LEU A 195 14.12 3.16 -9.00
N ARG A 196 13.19 4.11 -9.15
CA ARG A 196 13.25 5.42 -8.49
C ARG A 196 12.26 5.51 -7.33
N ASN A 197 12.53 6.43 -6.39
CA ASN A 197 11.64 6.76 -5.26
C ASN A 197 11.34 5.57 -4.34
N ILE A 198 12.38 4.75 -4.07
CA ILE A 198 12.32 3.58 -3.19
C ILE A 198 12.88 3.85 -1.78
N ALA A 199 12.95 5.11 -1.34
CA ALA A 199 13.51 5.47 -0.03
C ALA A 199 12.83 4.76 1.15
N SER A 200 11.53 4.45 1.03
CA SER A 200 10.77 3.69 2.03
C SER A 200 11.35 2.30 2.32
N TRP A 201 12.14 1.71 1.42
CA TRP A 201 12.78 0.40 1.62
C TRP A 201 13.80 0.39 2.76
N ARG A 202 14.37 1.55 3.11
CA ARG A 202 15.35 1.65 4.21
C ARG A 202 14.73 1.69 5.60
N VAL A 203 13.43 1.93 5.70
CA VAL A 203 12.71 2.17 6.96
C VAL A 203 11.56 1.18 7.21
N LYS A 204 11.55 0.06 6.49
CA LYS A 204 10.60 -1.05 6.71
C LYS A 204 11.11 -2.00 7.81
N GLU A 205 10.77 -3.28 7.74
CA GLU A 205 11.18 -4.32 8.71
C GLU A 205 12.70 -4.50 8.76
N THR A 206 13.38 -4.19 7.63
CA THR A 206 14.84 -4.17 7.46
C THR A 206 15.22 -3.07 6.46
N ASP A 207 16.51 -2.75 6.33
CA ASP A 207 17.01 -2.01 5.17
C ASP A 207 17.00 -2.95 3.95
N ARG A 208 15.90 -2.91 3.20
CA ARG A 208 15.67 -3.78 2.04
C ARG A 208 16.67 -3.52 0.92
N ILE A 209 17.21 -2.29 0.79
CA ILE A 209 18.22 -1.96 -0.21
C ILE A 209 19.54 -2.67 0.13
N ALA A 210 19.92 -2.69 1.41
CA ALA A 210 21.12 -3.39 1.84
C ALA A 210 20.96 -4.92 1.81
N ALA A 211 19.73 -5.43 1.93
CA ALA A 211 19.46 -6.87 1.90
C ALA A 211 19.44 -7.44 0.47
N MET A 212 19.10 -6.64 -0.54
CA MET A 212 19.08 -7.04 -1.96
C MET A 212 20.43 -6.81 -2.66
#